data_fc276d86edff3c17c69d7cb6a9f9dd45
#
_entry.id   fc276d86edff3c17c69d7cb6a9f9dd45
#
_cell.length_a   1.000
_cell.length_b   1.000
_cell.length_c   1.000
_cell.angle_alpha   90.00
_cell.angle_beta   90.00
_cell.angle_gamma   90.00
#
_symmetry.space_group_name_H-M   'P 1'
#
loop_
_entity.id
_entity.type
_entity.pdbx_description
1 polymer ?
#
loop_
_entity_poly.entity_id
_entity_poly.type
_entity_poly.pdbx_seq_one_letter_code
_entity_poly.pdbx_strand_id
1 'polypeptide(L)'
;MAYRQSLNLQVILPVQVLPETINNFFTALNDEDLAGVVRGFASDAVINDQMQELSGIEEIIGWAEQDIIGFHVRAAILDIRLRPSGAIVSAKITGDFDAPGLPEPLILLFYFVLSDNLIDQLIILRSGV
;
A
#
# COMPACT_ATOMS: atom_id res chain seq x y z
N MET A 1 -27.70 -4.74 -27.89
CA MET A 1 -27.32 -4.47 -27.59
C MET A 1 -26.72 -4.27 -27.32
N ALA A 2 -27.09 -4.71 -27.18
CA ALA A 2 -26.47 -4.53 -26.65
C ALA A 2 -26.07 -4.47 -26.25
N TYR A 3 -26.38 -4.71 -26.16
CA TYR A 3 -25.77 -4.66 -25.51
C TYR A 3 -25.32 -4.70 -25.26
N ARG A 4 -25.45 -5.21 -25.53
CA ARG A 4 -24.71 -5.14 -25.06
C ARG A 4 -24.00 -4.82 -24.84
N GLN A 5 -24.24 -5.13 -24.73
CA GLN A 5 -23.43 -4.75 -24.21
C GLN A 5 -22.84 -4.49 -23.71
N SER A 6 -23.24 -4.80 -23.83
CA SER A 6 -22.57 -4.49 -23.07
C SER A 6 -22.02 -4.50 -22.44
N LEU A 7 -22.15 -4.99 -22.51
CA LEU A 7 -21.56 -4.95 -21.78
C LEU A 7 -20.94 -4.85 -21.26
N ASN A 8 -21.10 -5.02 -21.23
CA ASN A 8 -20.40 -4.74 -20.50
C ASN A 8 -19.75 -4.42 -20.06
N LEU A 9 -19.83 -4.65 -20.09
CA LEU A 9 -19.20 -4.18 -19.50
C LEU A 9 -18.94 -3.83 -18.80
N GLN A 10 -19.12 -4.11 -18.61
CA GLN A 10 -18.79 -3.80 -17.79
C GLN A 10 -18.14 -3.80 -17.15
N VAL A 11 -18.37 -4.20 -17.51
CA VAL A 11 -17.75 -4.16 -16.78
C VAL A 11 -17.02 -4.10 -16.25
N ILE A 12 -17.30 -4.26 -16.41
CA ILE A 12 -16.58 -4.14 -15.80
C ILE A 12 -16.12 -3.70 -15.14
N LEU A 13 -16.37 -3.71 -14.91
CA LEU A 13 -15.95 -3.36 -14.11
C LEU A 13 -15.36 -2.79 -13.51
N PRO A 14 -16.26 -2.44 -13.21
CA PRO A 14 -15.50 -1.53 -12.80
C PRO A 14 -14.52 -1.80 -11.97
N VAL A 15 -13.96 -1.92 -12.38
CA VAL A 15 -12.70 -2.19 -11.88
C VAL A 15 -12.23 -1.06 -11.02
N GLN A 16 -11.89 -1.37 -9.82
CA GLN A 16 -11.32 -0.38 -8.95
C GLN A 16 -9.86 -0.18 -9.35
N VAL A 17 -9.55 1.05 -9.71
CA VAL A 17 -8.21 1.41 -10.13
C VAL A 17 -7.57 2.22 -9.01
N LEU A 18 -6.42 1.77 -8.52
CA LEU A 18 -5.68 2.52 -7.52
C LEU A 18 -5.20 3.85 -8.09
N PRO A 19 -5.20 4.92 -7.27
CA PRO A 19 -4.47 6.12 -7.66
C PRO A 19 -3.03 5.77 -8.02
N GLU A 20 -2.50 6.47 -9.01
CA GLU A 20 -1.19 6.13 -9.56
C GLU A 20 -0.10 6.11 -8.47
N THR A 21 -0.13 7.08 -7.58
CA THR A 21 0.86 7.18 -6.51
C THR A 21 0.87 5.93 -5.63
N ILE A 22 -0.32 5.42 -5.29
CA ILE A 22 -0.44 4.22 -4.45
C ILE A 22 -0.01 2.98 -5.23
N ASN A 23 -0.41 2.90 -6.49
CA ASN A 23 0.00 1.78 -7.34
C ASN A 23 1.52 1.74 -7.49
N ASN A 24 2.14 2.90 -7.68
CA ASN A 24 3.60 2.99 -7.80
C ASN A 24 4.30 2.55 -6.51
N PHE A 25 3.70 2.86 -5.36
CA PHE A 25 4.24 2.42 -4.07
C PHE A 25 4.34 0.88 -4.03
N PHE A 26 3.25 0.19 -4.35
CA PHE A 26 3.24 -1.28 -4.30
C PHE A 26 4.12 -1.90 -5.38
N THR A 27 4.15 -1.31 -6.57
CA THR A 27 5.02 -1.79 -7.64
C THR A 27 6.49 -1.69 -7.22
N ALA A 28 6.88 -0.54 -6.68
CA ALA A 28 8.25 -0.34 -6.22
C ALA A 28 8.61 -1.26 -5.07
N LEU A 29 7.69 -1.45 -4.13
CA LEU A 29 7.88 -2.36 -3.01
C LEU A 29 8.17 -3.77 -3.52
N ASN A 30 7.36 -4.25 -4.46
CA ASN A 30 7.52 -5.60 -5.00
C ASN A 30 8.76 -5.74 -5.87
N ASP A 31 9.25 -4.63 -6.42
CA ASP A 31 10.47 -4.62 -7.24
C ASP A 31 11.74 -4.35 -6.42
N GLU A 32 11.59 -4.18 -5.10
CA GLU A 32 12.70 -3.82 -4.20
C GLU A 32 13.39 -2.53 -4.65
N ASP A 33 12.59 -1.59 -5.12
CA ASP A 33 13.06 -0.29 -5.59
C ASP A 33 12.89 0.74 -4.47
N LEU A 34 13.94 0.93 -3.68
CA LEU A 34 13.89 1.83 -2.53
C LEU A 34 13.47 3.24 -2.92
N ALA A 35 14.10 3.79 -3.96
CA ALA A 35 13.77 5.14 -4.41
C ALA A 35 12.31 5.24 -4.84
N GLY A 36 11.81 4.20 -5.50
CA GLY A 36 10.42 4.17 -5.93
C GLY A 36 9.44 4.09 -4.77
N VAL A 37 9.77 3.33 -3.73
CA VAL A 37 8.93 3.25 -2.53
C VAL A 37 8.78 4.63 -1.90
N VAL A 38 9.86 5.37 -1.82
CA VAL A 38 9.89 6.66 -1.10
C VAL A 38 9.37 7.81 -1.94
N ARG A 39 9.49 7.71 -3.26
CA ARG A 39 9.23 8.84 -4.19
C ARG A 39 7.85 9.44 -4.03
N GLY A 40 6.84 8.63 -3.72
CA GLY A 40 5.46 9.10 -3.66
C GLY A 40 5.07 9.79 -2.37
N PHE A 41 5.96 9.85 -1.37
CA PHE A 41 5.64 10.45 -0.09
C PHE A 41 5.93 11.94 -0.08
N ALA A 42 5.05 12.71 0.57
CA ALA A 42 5.34 14.11 0.84
C ALA A 42 6.52 14.20 1.81
N SER A 43 7.25 15.32 1.77
CA SER A 43 8.45 15.47 2.59
C SER A 43 8.17 15.45 4.08
N ASP A 44 6.94 15.82 4.46
CA ASP A 44 6.50 15.83 5.86
C ASP A 44 5.48 14.74 6.15
N ALA A 45 5.43 13.70 5.33
CA ALA A 45 4.47 12.62 5.50
C ALA A 45 4.69 11.89 6.83
N VAL A 46 3.62 11.25 7.28
CA VAL A 46 3.63 10.46 8.52
C VAL A 46 3.22 9.02 8.19
N ILE A 47 3.97 8.07 8.71
CA ILE A 47 3.61 6.66 8.63
C ILE A 47 3.36 6.15 10.04
N ASN A 48 2.29 5.38 10.20
CA ASN A 48 2.09 4.59 11.42
C ASN A 48 2.06 3.13 10.99
N ASP A 49 3.15 2.42 11.25
CA ASP A 49 3.29 1.02 10.87
C ASP A 49 3.13 0.17 12.12
N GLN A 50 1.89 -0.28 12.35
CA GLN A 50 1.57 -1.16 13.46
C GLN A 50 2.06 -0.57 14.78
N MET A 51 1.70 0.69 15.02
CA MET A 51 2.00 1.45 16.22
C MET A 51 3.39 2.07 16.25
N GLN A 52 4.21 1.87 15.23
CA GLN A 52 5.47 2.57 15.09
C GLN A 52 5.24 3.82 14.25
N GLU A 53 5.50 4.98 14.81
CA GLU A 53 5.27 6.24 14.12
C GLU A 53 6.55 6.79 13.54
N LEU A 54 6.47 7.20 12.27
CA LEU A 54 7.60 7.75 11.52
C LEU A 54 7.14 9.06 10.92
N SER A 55 7.93 10.10 11.09
CA SER A 55 7.59 11.45 10.65
C SER A 55 8.71 12.00 9.78
N GLY A 56 8.34 12.44 8.58
CA GLY A 56 9.28 13.08 7.69
C GLY A 56 10.04 12.12 6.81
N ILE A 57 10.58 12.65 5.71
CA ILE A 57 11.12 11.83 4.64
C ILE A 57 12.33 11.02 5.09
N GLU A 58 13.15 11.54 6.00
CA GLU A 58 14.35 10.84 6.43
C GLU A 58 13.99 9.58 7.22
N GLU A 59 13.01 9.68 8.12
CA GLU A 59 12.56 8.51 8.87
C GLU A 59 11.88 7.50 7.94
N ILE A 60 11.15 8.01 6.94
CA ILE A 60 10.49 7.14 5.96
C ILE A 60 11.51 6.40 5.12
N ILE A 61 12.60 7.05 4.71
CA ILE A 61 13.68 6.38 3.99
C ILE A 61 14.26 5.25 4.83
N GLY A 62 14.52 5.52 6.11
CA GLY A 62 15.04 4.49 7.02
C GLY A 62 14.09 3.32 7.16
N TRP A 63 12.80 3.60 7.31
CA TRP A 63 11.78 2.57 7.39
C TRP A 63 11.72 1.72 6.11
N ALA A 64 11.72 2.39 4.95
CA ALA A 64 11.67 1.68 3.68
C ALA A 64 12.90 0.80 3.49
N GLU A 65 14.06 1.30 3.85
CA GLU A 65 15.31 0.56 3.70
C GLU A 65 15.38 -0.64 4.64
N GLN A 66 15.02 -0.45 5.90
CA GLN A 66 15.20 -1.49 6.92
C GLN A 66 14.02 -2.44 6.99
N ASP A 67 12.80 -1.90 6.99
CA ASP A 67 11.63 -2.71 7.29
C ASP A 67 10.92 -3.23 6.04
N ILE A 68 11.16 -2.64 4.89
CA ILE A 68 10.56 -3.07 3.63
C ILE A 68 11.59 -3.80 2.79
N ILE A 69 12.61 -3.09 2.32
CA ILE A 69 13.61 -3.69 1.43
C ILE A 69 14.47 -4.69 2.19
N GLY A 70 14.85 -4.35 3.43
CA GLY A 70 15.71 -5.21 4.24
C GLY A 70 15.13 -6.57 4.53
N PHE A 71 13.79 -6.67 4.65
CA PHE A 71 13.10 -7.94 4.87
C PHE A 71 12.54 -8.54 3.59
N HIS A 72 12.84 -7.97 2.43
CA HIS A 72 12.35 -8.46 1.13
C HIS A 72 10.82 -8.59 1.15
N VAL A 73 10.15 -7.55 1.65
CA VAL A 73 8.70 -7.55 1.77
C VAL A 73 8.06 -7.58 0.38
N ARG A 74 7.03 -8.40 0.25
CA ARG A 74 6.20 -8.46 -0.96
C ARG A 74 4.75 -8.30 -0.55
N ALA A 75 3.99 -7.67 -1.42
CA ALA A 75 2.57 -7.42 -1.18
C ALA A 75 1.75 -7.92 -2.35
N ALA A 76 0.78 -8.78 -2.07
CA ALA A 76 -0.21 -9.21 -3.06
C ALA A 76 -1.53 -8.55 -2.67
N ILE A 77 -2.00 -7.63 -3.50
CA ILE A 77 -3.20 -6.86 -3.20
C ILE A 77 -4.43 -7.76 -3.30
N LEU A 78 -5.25 -7.76 -2.25
CA LEU A 78 -6.46 -8.57 -2.17
C LEU A 78 -7.72 -7.76 -2.37
N ASP A 79 -7.75 -6.52 -1.90
CA ASP A 79 -8.95 -5.69 -1.96
C ASP A 79 -8.56 -4.22 -1.94
N ILE A 80 -9.35 -3.40 -2.62
CA ILE A 80 -9.13 -1.97 -2.72
C ILE A 80 -10.45 -1.27 -2.42
N ARG A 81 -10.43 -0.29 -1.52
CA ARG A 81 -11.57 0.55 -1.23
C ARG A 81 -11.15 2.00 -1.45
N LEU A 82 -11.69 2.60 -2.50
CA LEU A 82 -11.37 3.99 -2.80
C LEU A 82 -12.06 4.92 -1.81
N ARG A 83 -11.38 6.02 -1.48
CA ARG A 83 -11.88 7.09 -0.62
C ARG A 83 -11.66 8.41 -1.34
N PRO A 84 -12.37 9.47 -0.95
CA PRO A 84 -12.18 10.77 -1.62
C PRO A 84 -10.74 11.25 -1.63
N SER A 85 -9.95 10.96 -0.59
CA SER A 85 -8.57 11.44 -0.50
C SER A 85 -7.56 10.30 -0.50
N GLY A 86 -7.93 9.12 -1.00
CA GLY A 86 -6.96 8.03 -1.02
C GLY A 86 -7.61 6.67 -1.19
N ALA A 87 -7.11 5.68 -0.46
CA ALA A 87 -7.63 4.32 -0.57
C ALA A 87 -7.26 3.50 0.65
N ILE A 88 -8.06 2.47 0.90
CA ILE A 88 -7.72 1.43 1.86
C ILE A 88 -7.42 0.18 1.04
N VAL A 89 -6.22 -0.34 1.21
CA VAL A 89 -5.76 -1.51 0.46
C VAL A 89 -5.48 -2.64 1.44
N SER A 90 -6.08 -3.79 1.19
CA SER A 90 -5.78 -4.99 1.95
C SER A 90 -4.83 -5.84 1.12
N ALA A 91 -3.74 -6.31 1.72
CA ALA A 91 -2.72 -7.05 1.00
C ALA A 91 -2.18 -8.19 1.84
N LYS A 92 -1.90 -9.30 1.18
CA LYS A 92 -1.17 -10.41 1.79
C LYS A 92 0.31 -10.06 1.73
N ILE A 93 0.95 -10.10 2.89
CA ILE A 93 2.34 -9.69 3.03
C ILE A 93 3.20 -10.91 3.27
N THR A 94 4.30 -11.01 2.54
CA THR A 94 5.34 -11.99 2.77
C THR A 94 6.67 -11.28 2.91
N GLY A 95 7.65 -11.95 3.51
CA GLY A 95 8.98 -11.38 3.70
C GLY A 95 9.80 -12.31 4.59
N ASP A 96 11.02 -11.90 4.84
CA ASP A 96 11.96 -12.68 5.64
C ASP A 96 11.75 -12.45 7.13
N PHE A 97 10.50 -12.55 7.56
CA PHE A 97 10.15 -12.36 8.96
C PHE A 97 10.37 -13.68 9.72
N ASP A 98 10.93 -13.55 10.91
CA ASP A 98 11.11 -14.67 11.80
C ASP A 98 10.55 -14.27 13.16
N ALA A 99 9.25 -14.00 13.20
CA ALA A 99 8.59 -13.55 14.42
C ALA A 99 7.54 -14.58 14.81
N PRO A 100 7.71 -15.26 15.94
CA PRO A 100 6.71 -16.21 16.42
C PRO A 100 5.36 -15.51 16.61
N GLY A 101 4.30 -16.22 16.31
CA GLY A 101 2.95 -15.70 16.51
C GLY A 101 2.39 -14.87 15.36
N LEU A 102 3.15 -14.71 14.27
CA LEU A 102 2.58 -14.05 13.09
C LEU A 102 1.51 -14.93 12.47
N PRO A 103 0.37 -14.33 12.08
CA PRO A 103 -0.66 -15.10 11.39
C PRO A 103 -0.17 -15.58 10.03
N GLU A 104 -0.75 -16.67 9.57
CA GLU A 104 -0.48 -17.23 8.27
C GLU A 104 -1.82 -17.47 7.58
N PRO A 105 -2.21 -16.71 6.55
CA PRO A 105 -1.41 -15.63 5.93
C PRO A 105 -1.42 -14.34 6.76
N LEU A 106 -0.38 -13.56 6.58
CA LEU A 106 -0.34 -12.22 7.19
C LEU A 106 -1.00 -11.23 6.24
N ILE A 107 -2.10 -10.64 6.68
CA ILE A 107 -2.84 -9.67 5.88
C ILE A 107 -2.79 -8.33 6.60
N LEU A 108 -2.33 -7.30 5.89
CA LEU A 108 -2.25 -5.95 6.42
C LEU A 108 -3.21 -5.04 5.67
N LEU A 109 -3.71 -4.05 6.38
CA LEU A 109 -4.54 -2.98 5.82
C LEU A 109 -3.68 -1.74 5.72
N PHE A 110 -3.67 -1.13 4.55
CA PHE A 110 -2.91 0.08 4.26
C PHE A 110 -3.90 1.21 4.00
N TYR A 111 -3.93 2.18 4.91
CA TYR A 111 -4.81 3.36 4.78
C TYR A 111 -3.97 4.50 4.25
N PHE A 112 -4.19 4.88 3.00
CA PHE A 112 -3.45 5.97 2.36
C PHE A 112 -4.29 7.23 2.32
N VAL A 113 -3.69 8.35 2.71
CA VAL A 113 -4.26 9.68 2.51
C VAL A 113 -3.33 10.44 1.58
N LEU A 114 -3.89 10.93 0.47
CA LEU A 114 -3.14 11.67 -0.53
C LEU A 114 -3.48 13.15 -0.47
N SER A 115 -2.49 13.98 -0.74
CA SER A 115 -2.65 15.41 -0.92
C SER A 115 -1.72 15.82 -2.05
N ASP A 116 -2.27 16.48 -3.07
CA ASP A 116 -1.51 16.89 -4.27
C ASP A 116 -0.78 15.71 -4.91
N ASN A 117 -1.44 14.55 -4.95
CA ASN A 117 -0.91 13.32 -5.56
C ASN A 117 0.32 12.76 -4.84
N LEU A 118 0.57 13.18 -3.60
CA LEU A 118 1.61 12.60 -2.76
C LEU A 118 0.97 11.95 -1.55
N ILE A 119 1.61 10.92 -1.03
CA ILE A 119 1.15 10.26 0.19
C ILE A 119 1.47 11.18 1.36
N ASP A 120 0.43 11.65 2.02
CA ASP A 120 0.54 12.52 3.16
C ASP A 120 0.55 11.71 4.45
N GLN A 121 -0.18 10.61 4.44
CA GLN A 121 -0.28 9.74 5.61
C GLN A 121 -0.49 8.30 5.16
N LEU A 122 0.16 7.38 5.85
CA LEU A 122 -0.03 5.94 5.65
C LEU A 122 -0.15 5.27 7.00
N ILE A 123 -1.25 4.59 7.23
CA ILE A 123 -1.47 3.81 8.45
C ILE A 123 -1.55 2.35 8.06
N ILE A 124 -0.73 1.51 8.69
CA ILE A 124 -0.69 0.08 8.41
C ILE A 124 -1.11 -0.67 9.66
N LEU A 125 -2.13 -1.50 9.52
CA LEU A 125 -2.68 -2.27 10.63
C LEU A 125 -2.84 -3.72 10.21
N ARG A 126 -2.79 -4.64 11.17
CA ARG A 126 -3.15 -6.02 10.89
C ARG A 126 -4.65 -6.09 10.64
N SER A 127 -5.02 -6.93 9.67
CA SER A 127 -6.40 -7.28 9.45
C SER A 127 -6.81 -8.10 10.65
N GLY A 128 -7.68 -7.56 11.41
CA GLY A 128 -8.01 -8.12 12.62
C GLY A 128 -8.77 -9.33 12.60
N VAL A 129 -8.88 -9.98 12.83
CA VAL A 129 -9.73 -10.71 13.09
C VAL A 129 -10.05 -11.51 13.42
#